data_608227e15ef48ba6e1da1d9d2d6bd798
#
_entry.id   608227e15ef48ba6e1da1d9d2d6bd798
#
_cell.length_a   1.000
_cell.length_b   1.000
_cell.length_c   1.000
_cell.angle_alpha   90.00
_cell.angle_beta   90.00
_cell.angle_gamma   90.00
#
_symmetry.space_group_name_H-M   'P 1'
#
loop_
_entity.id
_entity.type
_entity.pdbx_description
1 polymer ?
#
loop_
_entity_poly.entity_id
_entity_poly.type
_entity_poly.pdbx_seq_one_letter_code
_entity_poly.pdbx_strand_id
1 'polypeptide(L)'
;KYAYINGKILDGTKDMQVKEGFVILTDNDKIEDIVKAGTDLNGYEKVDLKRRYIMPGLINMHVHLAGNGKPQKKQRDNEKLVKILMGNALMRSIAYGMVAGFAKTELMSGVTTIRTVGGLGSFDTKLRDEINAGTKMGPRILAANEGISVPGGHMAGSVAVAADSIDTALKHLEQSEKEKVDLIKLMITGGVMDAKEKGVPGELKMSPEMVKVVCDKAHENGYLVAAHVESPQGVRVALENGVDSIEHGAKIDDDTIKLFKERKAFLCTTISPALPYALFDRSITNATEVEQFNGNVVFEGIIACAKAALENDIPVVLGNDVGCPWITQYDFWRELYYFQKSY
;
A
#
# COMPACT_ATOMS: atom_id res chain seq x y z
N LYS A 1 -31.24 10.84 1.89
CA LYS A 1 -31.47 9.44 1.52
C LYS A 1 -31.45 9.29 0.00
N TYR A 2 -30.78 8.27 -0.53
CA TYR A 2 -30.69 8.00 -1.95
C TYR A 2 -31.16 6.57 -2.27
N ALA A 3 -31.78 6.38 -3.44
CA ALA A 3 -32.11 5.09 -4.01
C ALA A 3 -31.38 4.95 -5.35
N TYR A 4 -30.42 4.04 -5.42
CA TYR A 4 -29.67 3.74 -6.65
C TYR A 4 -30.42 2.70 -7.45
N ILE A 5 -31.04 3.13 -8.56
CA ILE A 5 -31.91 2.32 -9.41
C ILE A 5 -31.24 1.94 -10.74
N ASN A 6 -31.75 0.91 -11.40
CA ASN A 6 -31.32 0.47 -12.74
C ASN A 6 -29.83 0.12 -12.81
N GLY A 7 -29.24 -0.40 -11.73
CA GLY A 7 -27.86 -0.83 -11.68
C GLY A 7 -27.70 -2.34 -11.74
N LYS A 8 -26.46 -2.76 -12.01
CA LYS A 8 -25.96 -4.14 -11.87
C LYS A 8 -25.11 -4.19 -10.63
N ILE A 9 -25.57 -4.88 -9.59
CA ILE A 9 -24.92 -4.88 -8.28
C ILE A 9 -23.95 -6.03 -8.19
N LEU A 10 -22.69 -5.72 -7.87
CA LEU A 10 -21.66 -6.64 -7.40
C LEU A 10 -21.52 -6.43 -5.90
N ASP A 11 -21.84 -7.43 -5.09
CA ASP A 11 -21.99 -7.24 -3.63
C ASP A 11 -20.70 -7.50 -2.83
N GLY A 12 -19.59 -7.81 -3.51
CA GLY A 12 -18.31 -8.07 -2.86
C GLY A 12 -18.21 -9.44 -2.16
N THR A 13 -19.20 -10.32 -2.34
CA THR A 13 -19.13 -11.70 -1.85
C THR A 13 -18.15 -12.53 -2.69
N LYS A 14 -17.75 -13.70 -2.16
CA LYS A 14 -16.79 -14.59 -2.84
C LYS A 14 -17.21 -14.94 -4.28
N ASP A 15 -18.50 -15.13 -4.50
CA ASP A 15 -19.03 -15.56 -5.80
C ASP A 15 -19.27 -14.39 -6.76
N MET A 16 -19.31 -13.15 -6.27
CA MET A 16 -19.45 -11.90 -7.04
C MET A 16 -20.53 -11.96 -8.13
N GLN A 17 -21.63 -12.67 -7.88
CA GLN A 17 -22.71 -12.79 -8.85
C GLN A 17 -23.39 -11.45 -9.10
N VAL A 18 -23.58 -11.12 -10.37
CA VAL A 18 -24.29 -9.89 -10.75
C VAL A 18 -25.75 -9.98 -10.35
N LYS A 19 -26.21 -9.08 -9.48
CA LYS A 19 -27.61 -8.96 -9.07
C LYS A 19 -28.28 -7.85 -9.89
N GLU A 20 -29.30 -8.22 -10.66
CA GLU A 20 -30.17 -7.29 -11.39
C GLU A 20 -31.57 -7.28 -10.77
N GLY A 21 -32.31 -6.20 -10.98
CA GLY A 21 -33.68 -6.08 -10.43
C GLY A 21 -33.73 -5.70 -8.95
N PHE A 22 -32.64 -5.12 -8.44
CA PHE A 22 -32.57 -4.59 -7.07
C PHE A 22 -32.20 -3.10 -7.07
N VAL A 23 -32.49 -2.46 -5.93
CA VAL A 23 -32.23 -1.05 -5.64
C VAL A 23 -31.45 -0.97 -4.34
N ILE A 24 -30.35 -0.22 -4.32
CA ILE A 24 -29.61 0.05 -3.09
C ILE A 24 -30.17 1.32 -2.47
N LEU A 25 -30.58 1.23 -1.22
CA LEU A 25 -31.05 2.36 -0.41
C LEU A 25 -29.93 2.81 0.52
N THR A 26 -29.67 4.13 0.57
CA THR A 26 -28.69 4.70 1.49
C THR A 26 -29.32 5.81 2.34
N ASP A 27 -28.85 5.87 3.59
CA ASP A 27 -29.11 6.99 4.50
C ASP A 27 -27.76 7.55 4.95
N ASN A 28 -27.47 8.79 4.55
CA ASN A 28 -26.16 9.43 4.73
C ASN A 28 -25.02 8.56 4.18
N ASP A 29 -24.14 8.05 5.03
CA ASP A 29 -22.94 7.28 4.72
C ASP A 29 -23.13 5.75 4.82
N LYS A 30 -24.39 5.28 5.02
CA LYS A 30 -24.68 3.85 5.22
C LYS A 30 -25.63 3.30 4.17
N ILE A 31 -25.39 2.05 3.78
CA ILE A 31 -26.39 1.25 3.07
C ILE A 31 -27.47 0.90 4.09
N GLU A 32 -28.70 1.35 3.85
CA GLU A 32 -29.86 1.07 4.69
C GLU A 32 -30.46 -0.30 4.35
N ASP A 33 -30.63 -0.57 3.05
CA ASP A 33 -31.17 -1.85 2.57
C ASP A 33 -30.86 -2.08 1.08
N ILE A 34 -31.07 -3.30 0.61
CA ILE A 34 -31.06 -3.69 -0.81
C ILE A 34 -32.40 -4.37 -1.11
N VAL A 35 -33.29 -3.64 -1.75
CA VAL A 35 -34.67 -4.05 -2.00
C VAL A 35 -34.91 -4.44 -3.46
N LYS A 36 -36.01 -5.16 -3.74
CA LYS A 36 -36.37 -5.49 -5.12
C LYS A 36 -36.85 -4.24 -5.89
N ALA A 37 -36.61 -4.22 -7.19
CA ALA A 37 -37.16 -3.21 -8.07
C ALA A 37 -38.70 -3.27 -8.02
N GLY A 38 -39.33 -2.09 -7.95
CA GLY A 38 -40.80 -1.97 -7.74
C GLY A 38 -41.22 -1.71 -6.29
N THR A 39 -40.28 -1.80 -5.34
CA THR A 39 -40.53 -1.33 -3.96
C THR A 39 -40.83 0.17 -3.94
N ASP A 40 -41.69 0.61 -3.04
CA ASP A 40 -41.96 2.03 -2.84
C ASP A 40 -40.73 2.77 -2.37
N LEU A 41 -40.34 3.81 -3.09
CA LEU A 41 -39.15 4.62 -2.86
C LEU A 41 -39.47 6.04 -2.37
N ASN A 42 -40.67 6.24 -1.76
CA ASN A 42 -41.02 7.51 -1.19
C ASN A 42 -40.02 7.94 -0.11
N GLY A 43 -39.59 9.21 -0.17
CA GLY A 43 -38.57 9.74 0.74
C GLY A 43 -37.12 9.54 0.30
N TYR A 44 -36.88 8.92 -0.86
CA TYR A 44 -35.54 8.76 -1.44
C TYR A 44 -35.38 9.57 -2.73
N GLU A 45 -34.23 10.24 -2.85
CA GLU A 45 -33.78 10.81 -4.12
C GLU A 45 -33.28 9.69 -5.03
N LYS A 46 -33.82 9.58 -6.23
CA LYS A 46 -33.51 8.50 -7.17
C LYS A 46 -32.28 8.83 -7.99
N VAL A 47 -31.27 7.95 -7.95
CA VAL A 47 -30.05 8.01 -8.78
C VAL A 47 -30.11 6.88 -9.80
N ASP A 48 -30.36 7.22 -11.07
CA ASP A 48 -30.39 6.23 -12.15
C ASP A 48 -28.97 5.85 -12.60
N LEU A 49 -28.59 4.62 -12.35
CA LEU A 49 -27.27 4.07 -12.71
C LEU A 49 -27.16 3.72 -14.21
N LYS A 50 -28.25 3.82 -14.99
CA LYS A 50 -28.25 3.58 -16.45
C LYS A 50 -27.60 2.26 -16.84
N ARG A 51 -27.94 1.18 -16.11
CA ARG A 51 -27.39 -0.18 -16.26
C ARG A 51 -25.87 -0.30 -16.01
N ARG A 52 -25.25 0.68 -15.36
CA ARG A 52 -23.84 0.57 -14.94
C ARG A 52 -23.71 -0.37 -13.75
N TYR A 53 -22.49 -0.87 -13.55
CA TYR A 53 -22.17 -1.63 -12.36
C TYR A 53 -22.00 -0.71 -11.15
N ILE A 54 -22.45 -1.20 -10.00
CA ILE A 54 -22.16 -0.63 -8.68
C ILE A 54 -21.56 -1.74 -7.83
N MET A 55 -20.49 -1.42 -7.13
CA MET A 55 -19.73 -2.37 -6.31
C MET A 55 -19.17 -1.65 -5.08
N PRO A 56 -18.78 -2.39 -4.01
CA PRO A 56 -18.00 -1.82 -2.93
C PRO A 56 -16.76 -1.10 -3.46
N GLY A 57 -16.41 0.02 -2.83
CA GLY A 57 -15.18 0.73 -3.18
C GLY A 57 -13.94 -0.14 -2.99
N LEU A 58 -12.96 0.00 -3.87
CA LEU A 58 -11.71 -0.74 -3.79
C LEU A 58 -10.87 -0.27 -2.58
N ILE A 59 -10.08 -1.18 -2.05
CA ILE A 59 -9.16 -0.94 -0.92
C ILE A 59 -7.74 -1.22 -1.40
N ASN A 60 -6.88 -0.19 -1.38
CA ASN A 60 -5.47 -0.28 -1.75
C ASN A 60 -4.60 -0.25 -0.49
N MET A 61 -3.98 -1.37 -0.15
CA MET A 61 -3.29 -1.56 1.12
C MET A 61 -1.79 -1.18 1.10
N HIS A 62 -1.28 -0.66 -0.04
CA HIS A 62 0.10 -0.22 -0.15
C HIS A 62 0.22 1.00 -1.07
N VAL A 63 0.31 2.17 -0.47
CA VAL A 63 0.26 3.46 -1.17
C VAL A 63 1.36 4.40 -0.68
N HIS A 64 2.02 5.09 -1.63
CA HIS A 64 2.91 6.21 -1.38
C HIS A 64 2.39 7.47 -2.07
N LEU A 65 1.74 8.35 -1.31
CA LEU A 65 1.19 9.60 -1.86
C LEU A 65 2.29 10.65 -2.20
N ALA A 66 3.54 10.33 -1.92
CA ALA A 66 4.69 11.20 -2.24
C ALA A 66 5.09 11.17 -3.72
N GLY A 67 4.75 10.10 -4.45
CA GLY A 67 5.12 9.87 -5.83
C GLY A 67 3.99 10.07 -6.83
N ASN A 68 4.32 10.48 -8.05
CA ASN A 68 3.35 10.66 -9.14
C ASN A 68 3.18 9.44 -10.05
N GLY A 69 3.95 8.37 -9.83
CA GLY A 69 3.90 7.13 -10.59
C GLY A 69 4.29 7.22 -12.06
N LYS A 70 4.74 8.36 -12.55
CA LYS A 70 5.11 8.52 -13.97
C LYS A 70 6.43 7.83 -14.29
N PRO A 71 6.58 7.28 -15.50
CA PRO A 71 7.84 6.74 -15.97
C PRO A 71 8.97 7.76 -15.84
N GLN A 72 10.12 7.31 -15.36
CA GLN A 72 11.30 8.17 -15.19
C GLN A 72 12.31 7.90 -16.31
N LYS A 73 12.77 8.95 -16.98
CA LYS A 73 13.80 8.86 -18.01
C LYS A 73 15.23 8.78 -17.44
N LYS A 74 15.41 9.13 -16.17
CA LYS A 74 16.68 9.09 -15.44
C LYS A 74 16.39 8.78 -13.98
N GLN A 75 17.30 8.08 -13.33
CA GLN A 75 17.27 7.93 -11.88
C GLN A 75 17.29 9.30 -11.21
N ARG A 76 16.48 9.47 -10.19
CA ARG A 76 16.38 10.71 -9.40
C ARG A 76 16.97 10.47 -8.02
N ASP A 77 17.67 11.47 -7.54
CA ASP A 77 18.04 11.54 -6.14
C ASP A 77 16.78 11.97 -5.32
N ASN A 78 16.07 10.98 -4.83
CA ASN A 78 14.81 11.20 -4.09
C ASN A 78 15.07 11.90 -2.76
N GLU A 79 16.18 11.62 -2.08
CA GLU A 79 16.55 12.29 -0.83
C GLU A 79 16.74 13.80 -1.04
N LYS A 80 17.49 14.18 -2.08
CA LYS A 80 17.67 15.58 -2.43
C LYS A 80 16.36 16.26 -2.82
N LEU A 81 15.49 15.55 -3.56
CA LEU A 81 14.17 16.08 -3.94
C LEU A 81 13.30 16.34 -2.71
N VAL A 82 13.25 15.40 -1.78
CA VAL A 82 12.48 15.54 -0.53
C VAL A 82 13.03 16.70 0.32
N LYS A 83 14.37 16.83 0.45
CA LYS A 83 14.99 17.98 1.14
C LYS A 83 14.55 19.32 0.53
N ILE A 84 14.43 19.42 -0.80
CA ILE A 84 13.92 20.63 -1.46
C ILE A 84 12.44 20.84 -1.14
N LEU A 85 11.60 19.82 -1.31
CA LEU A 85 10.15 19.91 -1.11
C LEU A 85 9.78 20.21 0.35
N MET A 86 10.56 19.72 1.30
CA MET A 86 10.34 19.92 2.73
C MET A 86 11.13 21.11 3.31
N GLY A 87 11.98 21.77 2.51
CA GLY A 87 12.96 22.76 2.98
C GLY A 87 12.38 24.07 3.51
N ASN A 88 11.20 24.50 3.03
CA ASN A 88 10.56 25.74 3.50
C ASN A 88 9.02 25.64 3.43
N ALA A 89 8.33 26.60 4.03
CA ALA A 89 6.87 26.58 4.15
C ALA A 89 6.13 26.59 2.79
N LEU A 90 6.64 27.34 1.81
CA LEU A 90 6.05 27.39 0.47
C LEU A 90 6.16 26.04 -0.25
N MET A 91 7.36 25.46 -0.26
CA MET A 91 7.60 24.16 -0.89
C MET A 91 6.80 23.04 -0.20
N ARG A 92 6.72 23.04 1.14
CA ARG A 92 5.85 22.10 1.88
C ARG A 92 4.39 22.26 1.51
N SER A 93 3.89 23.50 1.32
CA SER A 93 2.51 23.73 0.90
C SER A 93 2.23 23.18 -0.50
N ILE A 94 3.18 23.35 -1.43
CA ILE A 94 3.09 22.79 -2.79
C ILE A 94 3.09 21.27 -2.73
N ALA A 95 4.04 20.68 -2.01
CA ALA A 95 4.14 19.22 -1.86
C ALA A 95 2.87 18.61 -1.22
N TYR A 96 2.34 19.26 -0.19
CA TYR A 96 1.08 18.87 0.42
C TYR A 96 -0.10 18.94 -0.55
N GLY A 97 -0.17 20.00 -1.36
CA GLY A 97 -1.18 20.11 -2.42
C GLY A 97 -1.11 18.98 -3.45
N MET A 98 0.11 18.52 -3.79
CA MET A 98 0.32 17.36 -4.66
C MET A 98 -0.17 16.06 -4.00
N VAL A 99 0.21 15.81 -2.75
CA VAL A 99 -0.24 14.64 -1.96
C VAL A 99 -1.77 14.56 -1.90
N ALA A 100 -2.44 15.68 -1.58
CA ALA A 100 -3.90 15.77 -1.56
C ALA A 100 -4.52 15.52 -2.95
N GLY A 101 -3.88 16.03 -4.02
CA GLY A 101 -4.29 15.78 -5.40
C GLY A 101 -4.20 14.31 -5.79
N PHE A 102 -3.14 13.61 -5.38
CA PHE A 102 -2.96 12.18 -5.64
C PHE A 102 -3.99 11.34 -4.89
N ALA A 103 -4.25 11.62 -3.61
CA ALA A 103 -5.30 10.95 -2.86
C ALA A 103 -6.69 11.15 -3.47
N LYS A 104 -7.01 12.37 -3.95
CA LYS A 104 -8.24 12.60 -4.69
C LYS A 104 -8.32 11.77 -5.97
N THR A 105 -7.21 11.60 -6.69
CA THR A 105 -7.16 10.77 -7.90
C THR A 105 -7.41 9.30 -7.58
N GLU A 106 -6.85 8.76 -6.47
CA GLU A 106 -7.16 7.42 -5.96
C GLU A 106 -8.67 7.24 -5.77
N LEU A 107 -9.32 8.17 -5.04
CA LEU A 107 -10.77 8.13 -4.85
C LEU A 107 -11.53 8.13 -6.18
N MET A 108 -11.16 9.01 -7.11
CA MET A 108 -11.83 9.14 -8.41
C MET A 108 -11.61 7.93 -9.32
N SER A 109 -10.59 7.10 -9.04
CA SER A 109 -10.35 5.82 -9.71
C SER A 109 -11.17 4.66 -9.14
N GLY A 110 -11.94 4.90 -8.08
CA GLY A 110 -12.75 3.88 -7.40
C GLY A 110 -12.11 3.28 -6.15
N VAL A 111 -10.92 3.76 -5.75
CA VAL A 111 -10.26 3.35 -4.49
C VAL A 111 -10.76 4.22 -3.36
N THR A 112 -11.64 3.67 -2.53
CA THR A 112 -12.31 4.43 -1.45
C THR A 112 -11.61 4.32 -0.09
N THR A 113 -10.65 3.40 0.04
CA THR A 113 -9.81 3.27 1.23
C THR A 113 -8.38 2.97 0.81
N ILE A 114 -7.43 3.64 1.44
CA ILE A 114 -5.99 3.42 1.22
C ILE A 114 -5.27 3.23 2.56
N ARG A 115 -4.19 2.46 2.53
CA ARG A 115 -3.21 2.40 3.60
C ARG A 115 -1.89 2.96 3.08
N THR A 116 -1.45 4.11 3.63
CA THR A 116 -0.14 4.65 3.29
C THR A 116 0.94 4.00 4.15
N VAL A 117 2.08 3.69 3.53
CA VAL A 117 3.18 2.93 4.15
C VAL A 117 4.55 3.58 3.88
N GLY A 118 4.59 4.87 3.98
CA GLY A 118 5.74 5.75 3.77
C GLY A 118 5.33 7.02 3.06
N GLY A 119 5.56 8.17 3.68
CA GLY A 119 5.09 9.47 3.22
C GLY A 119 6.08 10.60 3.49
N LEU A 120 5.65 11.83 3.33
CA LEU A 120 6.44 13.05 3.55
C LEU A 120 6.06 13.69 4.90
N GLY A 121 6.90 13.52 5.91
CA GLY A 121 6.60 14.00 7.25
C GLY A 121 5.21 13.53 7.71
N SER A 122 4.42 14.43 8.27
CA SER A 122 3.05 14.15 8.77
C SER A 122 1.94 14.45 7.75
N PHE A 123 2.22 14.43 6.44
CA PHE A 123 1.23 14.82 5.45
C PHE A 123 0.06 13.84 5.35
N ASP A 124 0.30 12.55 5.54
CA ASP A 124 -0.74 11.52 5.39
C ASP A 124 -1.76 11.61 6.53
N THR A 125 -1.32 11.74 7.77
CA THR A 125 -2.21 11.94 8.93
C THR A 125 -2.96 13.25 8.86
N LYS A 126 -2.28 14.33 8.47
CA LYS A 126 -2.92 15.64 8.24
C LYS A 126 -4.03 15.54 7.19
N LEU A 127 -3.74 14.90 6.05
CA LEU A 127 -4.72 14.73 4.98
C LEU A 127 -5.90 13.86 5.42
N ARG A 128 -5.62 12.73 6.13
CA ARG A 128 -6.64 11.89 6.74
C ARG A 128 -7.61 12.69 7.59
N ASP A 129 -7.07 13.53 8.47
CA ASP A 129 -7.87 14.31 9.41
C ASP A 129 -8.70 15.40 8.69
N GLU A 130 -8.15 16.04 7.65
CA GLU A 130 -8.89 16.98 6.80
C GLU A 130 -10.00 16.31 5.98
N ILE A 131 -9.77 15.06 5.49
CA ILE A 131 -10.80 14.29 4.80
C ILE A 131 -11.91 13.88 5.79
N ASN A 132 -11.54 13.38 6.98
CA ASN A 132 -12.50 13.01 8.02
C ASN A 132 -13.34 14.20 8.51
N ALA A 133 -12.76 15.39 8.53
CA ALA A 133 -13.47 16.64 8.83
C ALA A 133 -14.30 17.18 7.65
N GLY A 134 -14.27 16.56 6.48
CA GLY A 134 -15.00 17.00 5.29
C GLY A 134 -14.41 18.24 4.59
N THR A 135 -13.22 18.69 4.96
CA THR A 135 -12.57 19.88 4.38
C THR A 135 -11.75 19.55 3.12
N LYS A 136 -11.44 18.27 2.91
CA LYS A 136 -10.79 17.74 1.71
C LYS A 136 -11.54 16.56 1.16
N MET A 137 -11.43 16.36 -0.15
CA MET A 137 -11.95 15.17 -0.83
C MET A 137 -10.84 14.15 -1.02
N GLY A 138 -11.05 12.93 -0.56
CA GLY A 138 -10.13 11.81 -0.71
C GLY A 138 -10.71 10.50 -0.17
N PRO A 139 -9.99 9.39 -0.30
CA PRO A 139 -10.39 8.10 0.26
C PRO A 139 -10.25 8.12 1.79
N ARG A 140 -10.80 7.13 2.48
CA ARG A 140 -10.41 6.85 3.88
C ARG A 140 -8.94 6.48 3.90
N ILE A 141 -8.17 7.05 4.83
CA ILE A 141 -6.72 6.81 4.93
C ILE A 141 -6.40 6.12 6.25
N LEU A 142 -5.63 5.04 6.19
CA LEU A 142 -4.85 4.50 7.30
C LEU A 142 -3.41 4.95 7.06
N ALA A 143 -2.87 5.80 7.93
CA ALA A 143 -1.63 6.52 7.69
C ALA A 143 -0.47 6.00 8.55
N ALA A 144 0.68 5.68 7.91
CA ALA A 144 1.93 5.42 8.61
C ALA A 144 2.83 6.67 8.71
N ASN A 145 2.61 7.69 7.87
CA ASN A 145 3.56 8.80 7.66
C ASN A 145 4.94 8.28 7.20
N GLU A 146 6.05 8.84 7.68
CA GLU A 146 7.39 8.34 7.36
C GLU A 146 7.62 6.96 7.97
N GLY A 147 8.17 6.03 7.18
CA GLY A 147 8.62 4.75 7.67
C GLY A 147 9.95 4.84 8.46
N ILE A 148 10.40 3.71 9.00
CA ILE A 148 11.71 3.56 9.64
C ILE A 148 12.58 2.70 8.73
N SER A 149 13.71 3.24 8.30
CA SER A 149 14.77 2.57 7.56
C SER A 149 16.10 2.72 8.32
N VAL A 150 17.17 2.26 7.73
CA VAL A 150 18.54 2.46 8.26
C VAL A 150 19.38 3.23 7.24
N PRO A 151 20.53 3.80 7.61
CA PRO A 151 21.43 4.45 6.66
C PRO A 151 21.78 3.51 5.50
N GLY A 152 21.54 3.96 4.26
CA GLY A 152 21.72 3.13 3.05
C GLY A 152 20.68 2.02 2.86
N GLY A 153 19.63 1.99 3.66
CA GLY A 153 18.47 1.11 3.51
C GLY A 153 17.44 1.66 2.53
N HIS A 154 16.41 0.86 2.26
CA HIS A 154 15.36 1.20 1.31
C HIS A 154 14.65 2.50 1.69
N MET A 155 14.51 3.41 0.72
CA MET A 155 13.83 4.71 0.83
C MET A 155 14.31 5.63 1.97
N ALA A 156 15.47 5.33 2.58
CA ALA A 156 16.07 6.15 3.64
C ALA A 156 16.29 7.60 3.19
N GLY A 157 15.87 8.57 4.02
CA GLY A 157 15.97 10.00 3.72
C GLY A 157 14.97 10.52 2.69
N SER A 158 14.02 9.68 2.23
CA SER A 158 12.91 10.09 1.34
C SER A 158 11.55 9.93 2.01
N VAL A 159 10.94 8.77 1.96
CA VAL A 159 9.65 8.47 2.63
C VAL A 159 9.84 7.61 3.90
N ALA A 160 11.09 7.42 4.32
CA ALA A 160 11.47 6.76 5.55
C ALA A 160 12.65 7.47 6.21
N VAL A 161 12.65 7.52 7.53
CA VAL A 161 13.77 8.05 8.33
C VAL A 161 14.92 7.05 8.34
N ALA A 162 16.16 7.52 8.23
CA ALA A 162 17.35 6.70 8.36
C ALA A 162 17.76 6.60 9.84
N ALA A 163 17.26 5.59 10.56
CA ALA A 163 17.62 5.35 11.95
C ALA A 163 18.96 4.60 12.03
N ASP A 164 19.98 5.24 12.57
CA ASP A 164 21.34 4.70 12.71
C ASP A 164 21.52 3.83 13.96
N SER A 165 20.52 3.83 14.84
CA SER A 165 20.50 3.10 16.10
C SER A 165 19.07 2.75 16.52
N ILE A 166 18.94 1.80 17.45
CA ILE A 166 17.66 1.45 18.08
C ILE A 166 17.04 2.68 18.76
N ASP A 167 17.84 3.48 19.44
CA ASP A 167 17.37 4.71 20.09
C ASP A 167 16.78 5.71 19.10
N THR A 168 17.40 5.87 17.92
CA THR A 168 16.87 6.72 16.85
C THR A 168 15.57 6.17 16.29
N ALA A 169 15.47 4.84 16.09
CA ALA A 169 14.26 4.19 15.64
C ALA A 169 13.09 4.37 16.63
N LEU A 170 13.35 4.21 17.93
CA LEU A 170 12.35 4.42 18.99
C LEU A 170 11.91 5.87 19.10
N LYS A 171 12.83 6.84 18.98
CA LYS A 171 12.47 8.27 18.92
C LYS A 171 11.56 8.59 17.74
N HIS A 172 11.79 7.96 16.59
CA HIS A 172 10.91 8.14 15.44
C HIS A 172 9.53 7.50 15.68
N LEU A 173 9.47 6.33 16.32
CA LEU A 173 8.21 5.71 16.74
C LEU A 173 7.43 6.65 17.68
N GLU A 174 8.08 7.23 18.70
CA GLU A 174 7.45 8.23 19.58
C GLU A 174 6.94 9.48 18.80
N GLN A 175 7.65 9.90 17.75
CA GLN A 175 7.20 10.99 16.90
C GLN A 175 5.95 10.56 16.10
N SER A 176 5.92 9.36 15.54
CA SER A 176 4.78 8.80 14.83
C SER A 176 3.53 8.73 15.72
N GLU A 177 3.70 8.38 17.01
CA GLU A 177 2.61 8.39 17.99
C GLU A 177 2.05 9.80 18.23
N LYS A 178 2.93 10.81 18.37
CA LYS A 178 2.51 12.21 18.49
C LYS A 178 1.74 12.69 17.26
N GLU A 179 2.09 12.18 16.11
CA GLU A 179 1.40 12.44 14.83
C GLU A 179 0.14 11.60 14.65
N LYS A 180 -0.17 10.70 15.60
CA LYS A 180 -1.36 9.85 15.61
C LYS A 180 -1.50 8.98 14.36
N VAL A 181 -0.40 8.32 13.99
CA VAL A 181 -0.44 7.33 12.89
C VAL A 181 -1.36 6.16 13.21
N ASP A 182 -1.77 5.42 12.18
CA ASP A 182 -2.63 4.24 12.34
C ASP A 182 -1.82 2.94 12.41
N LEU A 183 -0.57 2.96 11.94
CA LEU A 183 0.35 1.82 11.93
C LEU A 183 1.80 2.32 11.85
N ILE A 184 2.75 1.42 12.13
CA ILE A 184 4.19 1.66 11.97
C ILE A 184 4.68 0.94 10.71
N LYS A 185 5.57 1.56 9.94
CA LYS A 185 6.20 0.97 8.76
C LYS A 185 7.70 0.83 8.94
N LEU A 186 8.21 -0.38 8.69
CA LEU A 186 9.64 -0.70 8.63
C LEU A 186 10.09 -0.99 7.20
N MET A 187 11.35 -0.64 6.90
CA MET A 187 12.07 -1.03 5.68
C MET A 187 13.18 -2.01 6.09
N ILE A 188 12.86 -3.31 6.13
CA ILE A 188 13.77 -4.32 6.70
C ILE A 188 14.84 -4.73 5.71
N THR A 189 14.46 -4.86 4.43
CA THR A 189 15.41 -5.19 3.35
C THR A 189 15.62 -4.01 2.41
N GLY A 190 16.65 -4.10 1.57
CA GLY A 190 16.72 -3.33 0.33
C GLY A 190 15.63 -3.78 -0.64
N GLY A 191 15.54 -3.10 -1.77
CA GLY A 191 14.67 -3.44 -2.90
C GLY A 191 15.44 -3.52 -4.21
N VAL A 192 14.73 -3.70 -5.32
CA VAL A 192 15.31 -3.79 -6.67
C VAL A 192 16.27 -2.64 -6.97
N MET A 193 15.91 -1.41 -6.56
CA MET A 193 16.69 -0.20 -6.84
C MET A 193 17.92 -0.04 -5.92
N ASP A 194 17.96 -0.76 -4.80
CA ASP A 194 19.05 -0.69 -3.81
C ASP A 194 20.10 -1.78 -4.04
N ALA A 195 19.79 -2.75 -4.90
CA ALA A 195 20.63 -3.92 -5.14
C ALA A 195 21.88 -3.58 -5.92
N LYS A 196 23.03 -4.07 -5.45
CA LYS A 196 24.33 -3.90 -6.10
C LYS A 196 24.72 -5.10 -6.98
N GLU A 197 24.14 -6.25 -6.71
CA GLU A 197 24.46 -7.53 -7.37
C GLU A 197 23.23 -8.23 -7.89
N LYS A 198 23.37 -9.01 -8.96
CA LYS A 198 22.29 -9.84 -9.49
C LYS A 198 21.94 -10.97 -8.52
N GLY A 199 20.67 -11.24 -8.36
CA GLY A 199 20.14 -12.32 -7.51
C GLY A 199 19.98 -11.97 -6.04
N VAL A 200 20.30 -10.73 -5.64
CA VAL A 200 20.20 -10.26 -4.24
C VAL A 200 19.38 -8.96 -4.17
N PRO A 201 18.09 -8.95 -4.57
CA PRO A 201 17.29 -7.73 -4.54
C PRO A 201 17.00 -7.24 -3.12
N GLY A 202 16.74 -8.17 -2.19
CA GLY A 202 16.29 -7.90 -0.83
C GLY A 202 17.36 -8.16 0.23
N GLU A 203 18.53 -7.56 0.11
CA GLU A 203 19.56 -7.65 1.15
C GLU A 203 19.02 -7.16 2.49
N LEU A 204 19.23 -7.93 3.57
CA LEU A 204 18.85 -7.54 4.92
C LEU A 204 19.60 -6.27 5.33
N LYS A 205 18.89 -5.19 5.64
CA LYS A 205 19.44 -3.89 6.03
C LYS A 205 19.23 -3.59 7.51
N MET A 206 18.05 -3.86 8.02
CA MET A 206 17.72 -3.66 9.43
C MET A 206 18.07 -4.91 10.23
N SER A 207 18.74 -4.77 11.36
CA SER A 207 19.09 -5.92 12.21
C SER A 207 17.85 -6.56 12.84
N PRO A 208 17.84 -7.89 13.04
CA PRO A 208 16.73 -8.57 13.72
C PRO A 208 16.42 -7.98 15.10
N GLU A 209 17.43 -7.55 15.83
CA GLU A 209 17.29 -6.92 17.13
C GLU A 209 16.50 -5.58 17.03
N MET A 210 16.85 -4.72 16.06
CA MET A 210 16.13 -3.47 15.83
C MET A 210 14.69 -3.73 15.43
N VAL A 211 14.42 -4.69 14.53
CA VAL A 211 13.06 -5.09 14.16
C VAL A 211 12.26 -5.49 15.39
N LYS A 212 12.83 -6.37 16.23
CA LYS A 212 12.16 -6.87 17.43
C LYS A 212 11.83 -5.74 18.41
N VAL A 213 12.79 -4.90 18.73
CA VAL A 213 12.59 -3.81 19.71
C VAL A 213 11.53 -2.82 19.22
N VAL A 214 11.54 -2.47 17.93
CA VAL A 214 10.53 -1.56 17.36
C VAL A 214 9.16 -2.22 17.33
N CYS A 215 9.05 -3.50 16.94
CA CYS A 215 7.77 -4.21 16.95
C CYS A 215 7.20 -4.36 18.35
N ASP A 216 8.02 -4.78 19.33
CA ASP A 216 7.58 -4.91 20.73
C ASP A 216 7.04 -3.57 21.24
N LYS A 217 7.76 -2.46 20.99
CA LYS A 217 7.33 -1.13 21.43
C LYS A 217 6.07 -0.64 20.70
N ALA A 218 5.96 -0.89 19.41
CA ALA A 218 4.76 -0.57 18.63
C ALA A 218 3.53 -1.31 19.18
N HIS A 219 3.66 -2.60 19.45
CA HIS A 219 2.59 -3.42 20.00
C HIS A 219 2.20 -3.00 21.44
N GLU A 220 3.16 -2.66 22.31
CA GLU A 220 2.87 -2.10 23.63
C GLU A 220 1.95 -0.86 23.54
N ASN A 221 2.12 -0.06 22.49
CA ASN A 221 1.36 1.16 22.26
C ASN A 221 0.14 0.95 21.35
N GLY A 222 -0.18 -0.31 20.99
CA GLY A 222 -1.38 -0.68 20.25
C GLY A 222 -1.30 -0.53 18.71
N TYR A 223 -0.08 -0.38 18.16
CA TYR A 223 0.12 -0.27 16.71
C TYR A 223 0.49 -1.62 16.09
N LEU A 224 -0.07 -1.90 14.90
CA LEU A 224 0.43 -2.95 14.01
C LEU A 224 1.64 -2.45 13.22
N VAL A 225 2.51 -3.39 12.84
CA VAL A 225 3.74 -3.12 12.11
C VAL A 225 3.69 -3.75 10.71
N ALA A 226 3.86 -2.93 9.68
CA ALA A 226 4.03 -3.36 8.30
C ALA A 226 5.52 -3.28 7.90
N ALA A 227 6.02 -4.24 7.12
CA ALA A 227 7.42 -4.25 6.71
C ALA A 227 7.62 -4.49 5.21
N HIS A 228 8.40 -3.62 4.57
CA HIS A 228 8.96 -3.88 3.24
C HIS A 228 9.99 -4.99 3.31
N VAL A 229 9.76 -6.07 2.57
CA VAL A 229 10.66 -7.23 2.48
C VAL A 229 10.61 -7.88 1.09
N GLU A 230 11.78 -8.03 0.45
CA GLU A 230 11.92 -8.60 -0.89
C GLU A 230 12.92 -9.77 -0.94
N SER A 231 13.10 -10.48 0.19
CA SER A 231 13.91 -11.71 0.24
C SER A 231 13.35 -12.73 1.22
N PRO A 232 13.60 -14.04 1.00
CA PRO A 232 13.17 -15.11 1.92
C PRO A 232 13.68 -14.88 3.34
N GLN A 233 14.94 -14.47 3.48
CA GLN A 233 15.53 -14.12 4.77
C GLN A 233 14.81 -12.94 5.43
N GLY A 234 14.49 -11.90 4.66
CA GLY A 234 13.75 -10.73 5.16
C GLY A 234 12.38 -11.10 5.68
N VAL A 235 11.63 -11.94 4.96
CA VAL A 235 10.29 -12.43 5.41
C VAL A 235 10.41 -13.18 6.73
N ARG A 236 11.38 -14.09 6.85
CA ARG A 236 11.61 -14.85 8.08
C ARG A 236 11.97 -13.92 9.25
N VAL A 237 12.95 -13.03 9.07
CA VAL A 237 13.35 -12.06 10.11
C VAL A 237 12.18 -11.18 10.54
N ALA A 238 11.37 -10.70 9.60
CA ALA A 238 10.18 -9.90 9.90
C ALA A 238 9.20 -10.66 10.81
N LEU A 239 8.82 -11.88 10.42
CA LEU A 239 7.87 -12.71 11.17
C LEU A 239 8.39 -13.15 12.53
N GLU A 240 9.65 -13.60 12.62
CA GLU A 240 10.29 -14.00 13.88
C GLU A 240 10.31 -12.86 14.90
N ASN A 241 10.40 -11.61 14.43
CA ASN A 241 10.54 -10.42 15.26
C ASN A 241 9.27 -9.57 15.42
N GLY A 242 8.10 -10.08 15.00
CA GLY A 242 6.82 -9.51 15.40
C GLY A 242 6.11 -8.65 14.34
N VAL A 243 6.55 -8.65 13.09
CA VAL A 243 5.85 -7.93 12.02
C VAL A 243 4.48 -8.56 11.73
N ASP A 244 3.45 -7.72 11.58
CA ASP A 244 2.06 -8.13 11.35
C ASP A 244 1.68 -8.18 9.86
N SER A 245 2.30 -7.33 9.04
CA SER A 245 2.02 -7.21 7.61
C SER A 245 3.31 -7.28 6.79
N ILE A 246 3.44 -8.34 5.99
CA ILE A 246 4.53 -8.50 5.03
C ILE A 246 4.14 -7.82 3.73
N GLU A 247 4.90 -6.79 3.36
CA GLU A 247 4.71 -6.08 2.10
C GLU A 247 5.59 -6.69 1.01
N HIS A 248 5.08 -6.84 -0.20
CA HIS A 248 5.69 -7.52 -1.35
C HIS A 248 5.82 -9.02 -1.12
N GLY A 249 6.74 -9.43 -0.28
CA GLY A 249 7.05 -10.81 0.00
C GLY A 249 8.10 -11.39 -0.95
N ALA A 250 8.49 -12.62 -0.69
CA ALA A 250 9.44 -13.40 -1.49
C ALA A 250 9.08 -14.89 -1.39
N LYS A 251 9.73 -15.75 -2.17
CA LYS A 251 9.50 -17.20 -2.08
C LYS A 251 9.73 -17.68 -0.65
N ILE A 252 8.74 -18.30 -0.04
CA ILE A 252 8.75 -18.81 1.34
C ILE A 252 8.77 -20.34 1.36
N ASP A 253 9.30 -20.89 2.45
CA ASP A 253 9.31 -22.32 2.76
C ASP A 253 8.25 -22.68 3.82
N ASP A 254 8.11 -23.98 4.09
CA ASP A 254 7.13 -24.50 5.03
C ASP A 254 7.29 -23.93 6.46
N ASP A 255 8.53 -23.66 6.89
CA ASP A 255 8.77 -23.09 8.21
C ASP A 255 8.33 -21.62 8.27
N THR A 256 8.55 -20.87 7.21
CA THR A 256 8.05 -19.48 7.09
C THR A 256 6.52 -19.45 7.01
N ILE A 257 5.89 -20.42 6.34
CA ILE A 257 4.41 -20.58 6.34
C ILE A 257 3.88 -20.78 7.77
N LYS A 258 4.55 -21.63 8.57
CA LYS A 258 4.18 -21.80 9.99
C LYS A 258 4.30 -20.50 10.78
N LEU A 259 5.37 -19.74 10.57
CA LEU A 259 5.56 -18.44 11.21
C LEU A 259 4.44 -17.45 10.89
N PHE A 260 3.99 -17.36 9.63
CA PHE A 260 2.82 -16.55 9.27
C PHE A 260 1.58 -16.91 10.09
N LYS A 261 1.29 -18.22 10.21
CA LYS A 261 0.12 -18.72 10.94
C LYS A 261 0.24 -18.46 12.45
N GLU A 262 1.39 -18.73 13.05
CA GLU A 262 1.66 -18.52 14.48
C GLU A 262 1.54 -17.04 14.86
N ARG A 263 2.05 -16.16 14.01
CA ARG A 263 1.97 -14.70 14.22
C ARG A 263 0.61 -14.12 13.84
N LYS A 264 -0.23 -14.86 13.11
CA LYS A 264 -1.46 -14.35 12.50
C LYS A 264 -1.19 -13.15 11.59
N ALA A 265 0.00 -13.13 10.98
CA ALA A 265 0.40 -12.11 10.04
C ALA A 265 -0.31 -12.28 8.70
N PHE A 266 -0.38 -11.21 7.92
CA PHE A 266 -0.95 -11.25 6.58
C PHE A 266 0.05 -10.75 5.53
N LEU A 267 -0.18 -11.14 4.28
CA LEU A 267 0.60 -10.69 3.14
C LEU A 267 -0.14 -9.56 2.43
N CYS A 268 0.54 -8.43 2.22
CA CYS A 268 0.12 -7.41 1.27
C CYS A 268 0.95 -7.56 -0.01
N THR A 269 0.43 -8.31 -0.97
CA THR A 269 1.12 -8.50 -2.24
C THR A 269 1.00 -7.26 -3.12
N THR A 270 2.06 -6.99 -3.90
CA THR A 270 2.16 -5.84 -4.80
C THR A 270 2.88 -6.27 -6.08
N ILE A 271 2.16 -6.74 -7.07
CA ILE A 271 2.75 -7.20 -8.33
C ILE A 271 3.19 -6.00 -9.18
N SER A 272 2.46 -4.89 -9.10
CA SER A 272 2.62 -3.72 -9.97
C SER A 272 4.03 -3.15 -10.05
N PRO A 273 4.82 -2.97 -8.97
CA PRO A 273 6.16 -2.39 -9.05
C PRO A 273 7.17 -3.29 -9.80
N ALA A 274 6.93 -4.61 -9.81
CA ALA A 274 7.79 -5.56 -10.50
C ALA A 274 7.37 -5.82 -11.96
N LEU A 275 6.12 -5.51 -12.34
CA LEU A 275 5.60 -5.72 -13.69
C LEU A 275 6.45 -5.06 -14.81
N PRO A 276 6.95 -3.82 -14.68
CA PRO A 276 7.74 -3.21 -15.74
C PRO A 276 8.99 -4.04 -16.10
N TYR A 277 9.63 -4.64 -15.09
CA TYR A 277 10.81 -5.49 -15.32
C TYR A 277 10.45 -6.83 -15.98
N ALA A 278 9.27 -7.37 -15.69
CA ALA A 278 8.81 -8.62 -16.27
C ALA A 278 8.23 -8.46 -17.70
N LEU A 279 7.66 -7.29 -18.02
CA LEU A 279 6.93 -7.06 -19.28
C LEU A 279 7.71 -6.28 -20.32
N PHE A 280 8.67 -5.43 -19.91
CA PHE A 280 9.34 -4.50 -20.80
C PHE A 280 10.84 -4.73 -20.86
N ASP A 281 11.40 -4.43 -22.03
CA ASP A 281 12.84 -4.37 -22.22
C ASP A 281 13.47 -3.14 -21.51
N ARG A 282 14.74 -3.23 -21.19
CA ARG A 282 15.51 -2.17 -20.53
C ARG A 282 15.53 -0.86 -21.30
N SER A 283 15.39 -0.89 -22.63
CA SER A 283 15.27 0.33 -23.44
C SER A 283 14.02 1.14 -23.14
N ILE A 284 12.99 0.51 -22.57
CA ILE A 284 11.75 1.13 -22.14
C ILE A 284 11.81 1.54 -20.67
N THR A 285 12.26 0.64 -19.80
CA THR A 285 12.31 0.88 -18.35
C THR A 285 13.44 1.80 -17.91
N ASN A 286 14.50 1.90 -18.72
CA ASN A 286 15.78 2.52 -18.37
C ASN A 286 16.48 1.88 -17.14
N ALA A 287 16.11 0.64 -16.81
CA ALA A 287 16.71 -0.11 -15.73
C ALA A 287 18.16 -0.49 -16.05
N THR A 288 19.00 -0.55 -15.05
CA THR A 288 20.31 -1.17 -15.15
C THR A 288 20.17 -2.68 -15.37
N GLU A 289 21.24 -3.35 -15.73
CA GLU A 289 21.21 -4.82 -15.90
C GLU A 289 20.93 -5.54 -14.58
N VAL A 290 21.43 -4.99 -13.48
CA VAL A 290 21.17 -5.50 -12.12
C VAL A 290 19.70 -5.31 -11.73
N GLU A 291 19.15 -4.11 -11.92
CA GLU A 291 17.74 -3.82 -11.63
C GLU A 291 16.78 -4.68 -12.46
N GLN A 292 17.05 -4.84 -13.76
CA GLN A 292 16.20 -5.69 -14.62
C GLN A 292 16.21 -7.15 -14.17
N PHE A 293 17.40 -7.69 -13.84
CA PHE A 293 17.52 -9.06 -13.35
C PHE A 293 16.79 -9.22 -12.00
N ASN A 294 17.07 -8.34 -11.06
CA ASN A 294 16.49 -8.40 -9.72
C ASN A 294 14.97 -8.10 -9.71
N GLY A 295 14.51 -7.24 -10.60
CA GLY A 295 13.08 -6.99 -10.80
C GLY A 295 12.32 -8.26 -11.22
N ASN A 296 12.90 -9.10 -12.05
CA ASN A 296 12.35 -10.41 -12.39
C ASN A 296 12.35 -11.37 -11.19
N VAL A 297 13.44 -11.39 -10.41
CA VAL A 297 13.54 -12.21 -9.18
C VAL A 297 12.44 -11.81 -8.18
N VAL A 298 12.23 -10.51 -7.98
CA VAL A 298 11.19 -10.00 -7.09
C VAL A 298 9.80 -10.32 -7.63
N PHE A 299 9.56 -10.15 -8.94
CA PHE A 299 8.29 -10.50 -9.56
C PHE A 299 7.91 -11.97 -9.32
N GLU A 300 8.84 -12.89 -9.60
CA GLU A 300 8.63 -14.33 -9.36
C GLU A 300 8.44 -14.63 -7.85
N GLY A 301 9.21 -13.95 -7.01
CA GLY A 301 9.14 -14.09 -5.55
C GLY A 301 7.80 -13.65 -4.96
N ILE A 302 7.27 -12.51 -5.40
CA ILE A 302 5.94 -11.99 -4.99
C ILE A 302 4.85 -12.99 -5.37
N ILE A 303 4.85 -13.48 -6.61
CA ILE A 303 3.86 -14.46 -7.08
C ILE A 303 3.96 -15.75 -6.28
N ALA A 304 5.17 -16.28 -6.08
CA ALA A 304 5.36 -17.51 -5.30
C ALA A 304 4.91 -17.35 -3.85
N CYS A 305 5.18 -16.20 -3.21
CA CYS A 305 4.74 -15.90 -1.85
C CYS A 305 3.22 -15.90 -1.73
N ALA A 306 2.53 -15.20 -2.63
CA ALA A 306 1.08 -15.10 -2.59
C ALA A 306 0.39 -16.43 -2.91
N LYS A 307 0.93 -17.25 -3.82
CA LYS A 307 0.44 -18.64 -4.04
C LYS A 307 0.56 -19.46 -2.77
N ALA A 308 1.73 -19.49 -2.16
CA ALA A 308 1.95 -20.24 -0.92
C ALA A 308 1.03 -19.73 0.22
N ALA A 309 0.81 -18.43 0.31
CA ALA A 309 -0.09 -17.84 1.29
C ALA A 309 -1.54 -18.30 1.08
N LEU A 310 -2.06 -18.20 -0.15
CA LEU A 310 -3.43 -18.62 -0.49
C LEU A 310 -3.65 -20.12 -0.28
N GLU A 311 -2.71 -20.95 -0.70
CA GLU A 311 -2.77 -22.42 -0.53
C GLU A 311 -2.73 -22.85 0.94
N ASN A 312 -2.29 -21.97 1.82
CA ASN A 312 -2.14 -22.23 3.26
C ASN A 312 -3.07 -21.41 4.16
N ASP A 313 -4.14 -20.79 3.61
CA ASP A 313 -5.11 -19.98 4.35
C ASP A 313 -4.47 -18.78 5.10
N ILE A 314 -3.33 -18.28 4.63
CA ILE A 314 -2.76 -17.03 5.11
C ILE A 314 -3.52 -15.88 4.44
N PRO A 315 -4.01 -14.88 5.20
CA PRO A 315 -4.72 -13.76 4.61
C PRO A 315 -3.84 -12.98 3.61
N VAL A 316 -4.36 -12.75 2.41
CA VAL A 316 -3.71 -11.94 1.37
C VAL A 316 -4.57 -10.73 1.07
N VAL A 317 -3.94 -9.56 1.13
CA VAL A 317 -4.54 -8.29 0.70
C VAL A 317 -3.74 -7.71 -0.46
N LEU A 318 -4.34 -6.79 -1.21
CA LEU A 318 -3.73 -6.21 -2.39
C LEU A 318 -3.33 -4.75 -2.16
N GLY A 319 -2.13 -4.42 -2.61
CA GLY A 319 -1.63 -3.07 -2.77
C GLY A 319 -0.90 -2.95 -4.10
N ASN A 320 -0.81 -1.77 -4.68
CA ASN A 320 -0.13 -1.62 -5.96
C ASN A 320 1.16 -0.81 -5.89
N ASP A 321 1.55 -0.39 -4.68
CA ASP A 321 2.76 0.41 -4.48
C ASP A 321 2.76 1.70 -5.33
N VAL A 322 1.57 2.34 -5.40
CA VAL A 322 1.38 3.57 -6.16
C VAL A 322 2.33 4.67 -5.67
N GLY A 323 2.86 5.42 -6.61
CA GLY A 323 3.90 6.41 -6.37
C GLY A 323 5.26 5.97 -6.90
N CYS A 324 5.51 4.68 -7.01
CA CYS A 324 6.65 4.13 -7.73
C CYS A 324 6.55 4.37 -9.23
N PRO A 325 7.68 4.44 -9.97
CA PRO A 325 7.64 4.61 -11.43
C PRO A 325 6.75 3.56 -12.12
N TRP A 326 5.95 3.98 -13.09
CA TRP A 326 4.98 3.20 -13.86
C TRP A 326 3.67 2.89 -13.15
N ILE A 327 3.47 3.31 -11.89
CA ILE A 327 2.28 2.99 -11.10
C ILE A 327 1.61 4.30 -10.67
N THR A 328 0.63 4.71 -11.45
CA THR A 328 -0.13 5.95 -11.21
C THR A 328 -1.35 5.69 -10.31
N GLN A 329 -1.94 6.78 -9.80
CA GLN A 329 -3.07 6.74 -8.86
C GLN A 329 -4.39 6.20 -9.45
N TYR A 330 -4.47 5.89 -10.72
CA TYR A 330 -5.63 5.26 -11.34
C TYR A 330 -5.36 3.84 -11.84
N ASP A 331 -4.24 3.24 -11.47
CA ASP A 331 -3.80 1.95 -12.01
C ASP A 331 -4.08 0.76 -11.07
N PHE A 332 -4.76 0.94 -9.94
CA PHE A 332 -5.02 -0.16 -8.99
C PHE A 332 -5.78 -1.34 -9.62
N TRP A 333 -6.63 -1.10 -10.61
CA TRP A 333 -7.28 -2.15 -11.38
C TRP A 333 -6.29 -3.11 -12.07
N ARG A 334 -5.06 -2.65 -12.38
CA ARG A 334 -4.00 -3.51 -12.94
C ARG A 334 -3.51 -4.52 -11.92
N GLU A 335 -3.37 -4.13 -10.66
CA GLU A 335 -3.01 -5.05 -9.59
C GLU A 335 -4.01 -6.20 -9.52
N LEU A 336 -5.32 -5.90 -9.50
CA LEU A 336 -6.40 -6.89 -9.52
C LEU A 336 -6.32 -7.79 -10.75
N TYR A 337 -6.11 -7.21 -11.93
CA TYR A 337 -6.03 -7.96 -13.18
C TYR A 337 -4.85 -8.93 -13.20
N TYR A 338 -3.66 -8.46 -12.85
CA TYR A 338 -2.46 -9.30 -12.86
C TYR A 338 -2.45 -10.30 -11.71
N PHE A 339 -3.02 -9.95 -10.57
CA PHE A 339 -3.25 -10.90 -9.49
C PHE A 339 -4.10 -12.07 -9.98
N GLN A 340 -5.26 -11.80 -10.57
CA GLN A 340 -6.12 -12.84 -11.16
C GLN A 340 -5.43 -13.68 -12.23
N LYS A 341 -4.53 -13.09 -13.02
CA LYS A 341 -3.77 -13.80 -14.07
C LYS A 341 -2.68 -14.70 -13.53
N SER A 342 -2.14 -14.37 -12.37
CA SER A 342 -1.01 -15.06 -11.75
C SER A 342 -1.45 -16.21 -10.84
N TYR A 343 -2.69 -16.17 -10.38
CA TYR A 343 -3.30 -17.12 -9.43
C TYR A 343 -4.62 -17.68 -9.98
#